data_b5973f59634ced76a93c5aebcb31b464
#
_entry.id   b5973f59634ced76a93c5aebcb31b464
#
_cell.length_a   1.000
_cell.length_b   1.000
_cell.length_c   1.000
_cell.angle_alpha   90.00
_cell.angle_beta   90.00
_cell.angle_gamma   90.00
#
_symmetry.space_group_name_H-M   'P 1'
#
loop_
_entity.id
_entity.type
_entity.pdbx_description
1 polymer ?
#
loop_
_entity_poly.entity_id
_entity_poly.type
_entity_poly.pdbx_seq_one_letter_code
_entity_poly.pdbx_strand_id
1 'polypeptide(L)'
;MIKHLLNNRIAFWVIIFHILLGTLSATSNTVIIGWFFIVILFETPNIIDRNKLNIKLNNAIVYLVSLEVLARMAKTSPFIPYEVSKYVMCALFLYGICLNYNKGYIGLLLLALILPAAFYDQSEAVSNELLIFNIMGPIDLALGVIYFKGQVINKEQLFNLIKLALYPAISVLAFAFIRTPDYDEIDFSLSANFDTTGGFGSNQVSTVLGLGLFLTFLLWICGKIISKNKLFDMVIMMGFVLQGLLTFSRGGMIGGAVAILTLLFLMTFSGTRLSATNKINLPRVGLYLIPAMILGLLVFQFVDSLTGNNLSLRYKGETAGTLAGSKELDLNTFTTNRYEIFLGDVELWKDNVLLGVGAGASKALRPTTEEVPTAAHVELSRLLAEHGLMGLLFFLILLIFPFSSGNKIKTL
;
A
#
# COMPACT_ATOMS: atom_id res chain seq x y z
N MET A 1 -1.46 24.27 -3.98
CA MET A 1 -2.50 23.32 -4.45
C MET A 1 -2.87 22.30 -3.38
N ILE A 2 -1.97 21.49 -2.84
CA ILE A 2 -2.28 20.49 -1.76
C ILE A 2 -2.97 21.13 -0.56
N LYS A 3 -2.58 22.37 -0.16
CA LYS A 3 -3.25 23.12 0.92
C LYS A 3 -4.75 23.31 0.68
N HIS A 4 -5.18 23.48 -0.57
CA HIS A 4 -6.61 23.59 -0.91
C HIS A 4 -7.34 22.26 -0.80
N LEU A 5 -6.67 21.13 -1.07
CA LEU A 5 -7.23 19.79 -0.91
C LEU A 5 -7.59 19.47 0.55
N LEU A 6 -6.96 20.16 1.50
CA LEU A 6 -7.14 19.94 2.94
C LEU A 6 -8.24 20.80 3.55
N ASN A 7 -8.81 21.75 2.79
CA ASN A 7 -9.88 22.61 3.30
C ASN A 7 -11.20 21.84 3.40
N ASN A 8 -11.72 21.68 4.61
CA ASN A 8 -12.97 20.92 4.88
C ASN A 8 -14.19 21.45 4.12
N ARG A 9 -14.21 22.73 3.75
CA ARG A 9 -15.32 23.31 2.96
C ARG A 9 -15.34 22.81 1.52
N ILE A 10 -14.18 22.37 1.00
CA ILE A 10 -13.97 21.90 -0.38
C ILE A 10 -13.89 20.37 -0.46
N ALA A 11 -13.86 19.68 0.67
CA ALA A 11 -13.58 18.23 0.75
C ALA A 11 -14.47 17.39 -0.18
N PHE A 12 -15.75 17.71 -0.30
CA PHE A 12 -16.66 16.99 -1.22
C PHE A 12 -16.21 17.13 -2.68
N TRP A 13 -15.87 18.36 -3.11
CA TRP A 13 -15.43 18.60 -4.50
C TRP A 13 -14.09 17.96 -4.80
N VAL A 14 -13.24 17.81 -3.78
CA VAL A 14 -11.96 17.09 -3.92
C VAL A 14 -12.21 15.61 -4.19
N ILE A 15 -13.19 15.00 -3.53
CA ILE A 15 -13.57 13.60 -3.82
C ILE A 15 -14.11 13.47 -5.23
N ILE A 16 -15.05 14.34 -5.63
CA ILE A 16 -15.58 14.35 -7.00
C ILE A 16 -14.45 14.53 -8.02
N PHE A 17 -13.51 15.44 -7.75
CA PHE A 17 -12.34 15.62 -8.60
C PHE A 17 -11.54 14.31 -8.75
N HIS A 18 -11.29 13.58 -7.66
CA HIS A 18 -10.52 12.32 -7.72
C HIS A 18 -11.30 11.18 -8.39
N ILE A 19 -12.61 11.15 -8.24
CA ILE A 19 -13.45 10.24 -9.03
C ILE A 19 -13.31 10.56 -10.52
N LEU A 20 -13.43 11.82 -10.89
CA LEU A 20 -13.27 12.26 -12.28
C LEU A 20 -11.84 12.02 -12.80
N LEU A 21 -10.81 12.27 -11.97
CA LEU A 21 -9.42 11.99 -12.31
C LEU A 21 -9.22 10.51 -12.65
N GLY A 22 -9.75 9.60 -11.82
CA GLY A 22 -9.69 8.15 -12.07
C GLY A 22 -10.45 7.76 -13.33
N THR A 23 -11.68 8.23 -13.49
CA THR A 23 -12.55 7.95 -14.64
C THR A 23 -11.92 8.43 -15.95
N LEU A 24 -11.44 9.67 -16.01
CA LEU A 24 -10.81 10.23 -17.19
C LEU A 24 -9.43 9.58 -17.48
N SER A 25 -8.69 9.22 -16.46
CA SER A 25 -7.42 8.47 -16.63
C SER A 25 -7.65 7.06 -17.19
N ALA A 26 -8.83 6.47 -16.97
CA ALA A 26 -9.20 5.19 -17.56
C ALA A 26 -9.41 5.29 -19.07
N THR A 27 -9.77 6.46 -19.59
CA THR A 27 -9.96 6.71 -21.03
C THR A 27 -8.69 7.24 -21.70
N SER A 28 -7.90 8.07 -20.98
CA SER A 28 -6.67 8.68 -21.52
C SER A 28 -5.61 8.85 -20.44
N ASN A 29 -4.43 8.31 -20.69
CA ASN A 29 -3.27 8.46 -19.78
C ASN A 29 -2.74 9.89 -19.71
N THR A 30 -3.01 10.74 -20.71
CA THR A 30 -2.59 12.15 -20.72
C THR A 30 -3.17 12.93 -19.54
N VAL A 31 -4.34 12.52 -19.03
CA VAL A 31 -5.01 13.17 -17.89
C VAL A 31 -4.15 13.04 -16.62
N ILE A 32 -3.74 11.83 -16.28
CA ILE A 32 -2.90 11.61 -15.07
C ILE A 32 -1.48 12.13 -15.27
N ILE A 33 -0.94 12.06 -16.48
CA ILE A 33 0.36 12.67 -16.83
C ILE A 33 0.31 14.17 -16.57
N GLY A 34 -0.68 14.85 -17.17
CA GLY A 34 -0.88 16.29 -16.98
C GLY A 34 -1.08 16.67 -15.51
N TRP A 35 -1.91 15.90 -14.78
CA TRP A 35 -2.14 16.12 -13.37
C TRP A 35 -0.88 15.97 -12.53
N PHE A 36 -0.07 14.94 -12.77
CA PHE A 36 1.19 14.71 -12.06
C PHE A 36 2.15 15.88 -12.23
N PHE A 37 2.34 16.37 -13.46
CA PHE A 37 3.19 17.54 -13.72
C PHE A 37 2.60 18.83 -13.13
N ILE A 38 1.29 19.01 -13.17
CA ILE A 38 0.60 20.13 -12.51
C ILE A 38 0.91 20.11 -11.01
N VAL A 39 0.79 18.94 -10.35
CA VAL A 39 1.10 18.81 -8.91
C VAL A 39 2.55 19.20 -8.63
N ILE A 40 3.50 18.66 -9.38
CA ILE A 40 4.91 18.99 -9.22
C ILE A 40 5.14 20.51 -9.40
N LEU A 41 4.62 21.08 -10.46
CA LEU A 41 4.80 22.50 -10.77
C LEU A 41 4.26 23.43 -9.66
N PHE A 42 3.08 23.09 -9.12
CA PHE A 42 2.45 23.90 -8.06
C PHE A 42 3.02 23.65 -6.67
N GLU A 43 3.58 22.45 -6.40
CA GLU A 43 4.16 22.14 -5.10
C GLU A 43 5.65 22.53 -5.00
N THR A 44 6.38 22.63 -6.10
CA THR A 44 7.78 23.04 -6.09
C THR A 44 8.02 24.37 -5.35
N PRO A 45 7.28 25.48 -5.61
CA PRO A 45 7.42 26.71 -4.83
C PRO A 45 7.09 26.54 -3.35
N ASN A 46 6.11 25.68 -3.02
CA ASN A 46 5.73 25.41 -1.65
C ASN A 46 6.80 24.64 -0.88
N ILE A 47 7.52 23.75 -1.55
CA ILE A 47 8.62 22.95 -0.98
C ILE A 47 9.85 23.83 -0.76
N ILE A 48 10.14 24.78 -1.64
CA ILE A 48 11.27 25.72 -1.53
C ILE A 48 11.05 26.73 -0.40
N ASP A 49 9.82 27.13 -0.13
CA ASP A 49 9.48 28.04 0.98
C ASP A 49 9.75 27.36 2.33
N ARG A 50 10.77 27.86 3.05
CA ARG A 50 11.20 27.32 4.34
C ARG A 50 10.17 27.43 5.46
N ASN A 51 9.15 28.29 5.32
CA ASN A 51 8.09 28.39 6.31
C ASN A 51 7.23 27.14 6.32
N LYS A 52 7.19 26.42 7.45
CA LYS A 52 6.45 25.15 7.62
C LYS A 52 6.89 24.06 6.63
N LEU A 53 8.17 24.05 6.25
CA LEU A 53 8.76 23.15 5.28
C LEU A 53 8.35 21.68 5.52
N ASN A 54 8.51 21.16 6.73
CA ASN A 54 8.22 19.76 7.03
C ASN A 54 6.77 19.37 6.73
N ILE A 55 5.81 20.27 7.03
CA ILE A 55 4.39 20.01 6.77
C ILE A 55 4.12 19.96 5.26
N LYS A 56 4.71 20.90 4.51
CA LYS A 56 4.53 20.97 3.06
C LYS A 56 5.17 19.77 2.37
N LEU A 57 6.36 19.42 2.80
CA LEU A 57 7.13 18.29 2.26
C LEU A 57 6.42 16.96 2.56
N ASN A 58 5.94 16.74 3.79
CA ASN A 58 5.17 15.55 4.15
C ASN A 58 3.91 15.41 3.28
N ASN A 59 3.19 16.52 3.05
CA ASN A 59 2.01 16.52 2.21
C ASN A 59 2.33 16.15 0.75
N ALA A 60 3.41 16.70 0.20
CA ALA A 60 3.85 16.42 -1.16
C ALA A 60 4.27 14.95 -1.32
N ILE A 61 5.08 14.44 -0.38
CA ILE A 61 5.53 13.03 -0.38
C ILE A 61 4.32 12.09 -0.39
N VAL A 62 3.42 12.24 0.59
CA VAL A 62 2.27 11.33 0.73
C VAL A 62 1.38 11.36 -0.50
N TYR A 63 1.09 12.54 -1.04
CA TYR A 63 0.21 12.65 -2.19
C TYR A 63 0.84 12.09 -3.48
N LEU A 64 2.11 12.43 -3.78
CA LEU A 64 2.79 11.97 -4.99
C LEU A 64 3.02 10.45 -4.98
N VAL A 65 3.42 9.90 -3.83
CA VAL A 65 3.56 8.44 -3.66
C VAL A 65 2.22 7.72 -3.87
N SER A 66 1.14 8.28 -3.34
CA SER A 66 -0.19 7.67 -3.46
C SER A 66 -0.74 7.70 -4.90
N LEU A 67 -0.22 8.57 -5.78
CA LEU A 67 -0.61 8.60 -7.21
C LEU A 67 0.05 7.49 -8.04
N GLU A 68 1.10 6.81 -7.54
CA GLU A 68 1.88 5.85 -8.33
C GLU A 68 1.02 4.75 -8.95
N VAL A 69 0.15 4.12 -8.15
CA VAL A 69 -0.65 2.99 -8.66
C VAL A 69 -1.60 3.44 -9.76
N LEU A 70 -2.20 4.62 -9.64
CA LEU A 70 -3.04 5.18 -10.70
C LEU A 70 -2.23 5.43 -11.99
N ALA A 71 -1.02 5.98 -11.88
CA ALA A 71 -0.13 6.21 -13.01
C ALA A 71 0.25 4.89 -13.70
N ARG A 72 0.57 3.87 -12.93
CA ARG A 72 0.86 2.52 -13.45
C ARG A 72 -0.34 1.90 -14.16
N MET A 73 -1.53 1.97 -13.57
CA MET A 73 -2.77 1.48 -14.18
C MET A 73 -3.07 2.17 -15.51
N ALA A 74 -2.82 3.47 -15.61
CA ALA A 74 -3.01 4.25 -16.81
C ALA A 74 -1.89 4.08 -17.85
N LYS A 75 -0.84 3.27 -17.58
CA LYS A 75 0.28 3.00 -18.49
C LYS A 75 0.97 4.29 -18.96
N THR A 76 1.43 5.11 -18.03
CA THR A 76 2.01 6.44 -18.28
C THR A 76 3.46 6.43 -18.77
N SER A 77 4.14 5.29 -18.77
CA SER A 77 5.49 5.17 -19.32
C SER A 77 5.49 5.54 -20.83
N PRO A 78 6.51 6.24 -21.37
CA PRO A 78 7.77 6.62 -20.70
C PRO A 78 7.72 7.97 -19.96
N PHE A 79 6.63 8.73 -20.04
CA PHE A 79 6.53 10.09 -19.45
C PHE A 79 6.61 10.08 -17.92
N ILE A 80 5.97 9.09 -17.27
CA ILE A 80 6.09 8.82 -15.85
C ILE A 80 6.57 7.38 -15.72
N PRO A 81 7.84 7.14 -15.32
CA PRO A 81 8.36 5.80 -15.09
C PRO A 81 7.59 5.05 -13.99
N TYR A 82 7.60 3.72 -14.02
CA TYR A 82 6.91 2.91 -13.01
C TYR A 82 7.38 3.19 -11.57
N GLU A 83 8.65 3.53 -11.40
CA GLU A 83 9.29 3.76 -10.10
C GLU A 83 9.36 5.24 -9.72
N VAL A 84 8.65 6.11 -10.43
CA VAL A 84 8.74 7.56 -10.22
C VAL A 84 8.54 7.98 -8.77
N SER A 85 7.61 7.34 -8.04
CA SER A 85 7.39 7.66 -6.63
C SER A 85 8.56 7.30 -5.75
N LYS A 86 9.31 6.22 -6.02
CA LYS A 86 10.54 5.89 -5.29
C LYS A 86 11.58 6.99 -5.50
N TYR A 87 11.84 7.39 -6.74
CA TYR A 87 12.81 8.45 -7.04
C TYR A 87 12.40 9.81 -6.44
N VAL A 88 11.12 10.17 -6.57
CA VAL A 88 10.59 11.40 -5.98
C VAL A 88 10.69 11.37 -4.46
N MET A 89 10.35 10.24 -3.84
CA MET A 89 10.42 10.06 -2.38
C MET A 89 11.86 10.17 -1.89
N CYS A 90 12.81 9.50 -2.56
CA CYS A 90 14.23 9.59 -2.27
C CYS A 90 14.71 11.05 -2.34
N ALA A 91 14.42 11.75 -3.44
CA ALA A 91 14.83 13.14 -3.64
C ALA A 91 14.23 14.08 -2.57
N LEU A 92 12.96 13.93 -2.23
CA LEU A 92 12.28 14.74 -1.22
C LEU A 92 12.78 14.44 0.20
N PHE A 93 13.08 13.19 0.53
CA PHE A 93 13.70 12.83 1.81
C PHE A 93 15.10 13.42 1.92
N LEU A 94 15.94 13.27 0.89
CA LEU A 94 17.28 13.85 0.88
C LEU A 94 17.24 15.37 1.01
N TYR A 95 16.35 16.05 0.27
CA TYR A 95 16.13 17.48 0.40
C TYR A 95 15.75 17.89 1.83
N GLY A 96 14.79 17.19 2.42
CA GLY A 96 14.36 17.45 3.80
C GLY A 96 15.46 17.19 4.83
N ILE A 97 16.26 16.15 4.65
CA ILE A 97 17.41 15.82 5.51
C ILE A 97 18.49 16.89 5.40
N CYS A 98 18.84 17.34 4.18
CA CYS A 98 19.84 18.39 3.95
C CYS A 98 19.45 19.72 4.63
N LEU A 99 18.15 20.03 4.68
CA LEU A 99 17.69 21.28 5.31
C LEU A 99 17.49 21.19 6.83
N ASN A 100 17.11 20.02 7.33
CA ASN A 100 16.78 19.79 8.74
C ASN A 100 17.37 18.44 9.21
N TYR A 101 18.70 18.33 9.24
CA TYR A 101 19.34 17.11 9.70
C TYR A 101 19.11 16.89 11.19
N ASN A 102 18.25 15.98 11.51
CA ASN A 102 18.10 15.43 12.86
C ASN A 102 18.90 14.13 12.94
N LYS A 103 19.69 13.98 14.04
CA LYS A 103 20.59 12.82 14.27
C LYS A 103 19.88 11.47 14.15
N GLY A 104 19.68 11.02 12.92
CA GLY A 104 18.93 9.81 12.55
C GLY A 104 19.82 8.56 12.55
N TYR A 105 20.62 8.29 13.61
CA TYR A 105 21.55 7.15 13.66
C TYR A 105 20.93 5.81 13.29
N ILE A 106 19.67 5.57 13.65
CA ILE A 106 18.97 4.32 13.32
C ILE A 106 18.77 4.21 11.81
N GLY A 107 18.39 5.29 11.12
CA GLY A 107 18.26 5.26 9.67
C GLY A 107 19.61 5.10 8.96
N LEU A 108 20.70 5.67 9.50
CA LEU A 108 22.06 5.41 9.00
C LEU A 108 22.46 3.94 9.20
N LEU A 109 22.10 3.34 10.34
CA LEU A 109 22.29 1.91 10.57
C LEU A 109 21.49 1.08 9.55
N LEU A 110 20.24 1.45 9.28
CA LEU A 110 19.42 0.77 8.27
C LEU A 110 20.07 0.85 6.88
N LEU A 111 20.60 2.01 6.47
CA LEU A 111 21.36 2.15 5.23
C LEU A 111 22.58 1.24 5.21
N ALA A 112 23.34 1.20 6.30
CA ALA A 112 24.54 0.36 6.40
C ALA A 112 24.21 -1.15 6.31
N LEU A 113 23.01 -1.59 6.73
CA LEU A 113 22.57 -2.98 6.63
C LEU A 113 22.14 -3.36 5.20
N ILE A 114 21.62 -2.42 4.42
CA ILE A 114 21.07 -2.71 3.08
C ILE A 114 22.10 -2.49 1.96
N LEU A 115 22.95 -1.45 2.07
CA LEU A 115 23.89 -1.08 1.02
C LEU A 115 24.87 -2.18 0.60
N PRO A 116 25.39 -3.07 1.46
CA PRO A 116 26.32 -4.12 1.02
C PRO A 116 25.78 -5.00 -0.10
N ALA A 117 24.47 -5.29 -0.12
CA ALA A 117 23.85 -6.09 -1.16
C ALA A 117 23.82 -5.41 -2.55
N ALA A 118 24.06 -4.09 -2.62
CA ALA A 118 24.17 -3.37 -3.88
C ALA A 118 25.54 -3.51 -4.56
N PHE A 119 26.56 -3.88 -3.78
CA PHE A 119 27.94 -4.00 -4.25
C PHE A 119 28.34 -5.44 -4.58
N TYR A 120 27.41 -6.37 -4.48
CA TYR A 120 27.63 -7.74 -4.89
C TYR A 120 27.73 -7.80 -6.42
N ASP A 121 28.76 -8.45 -6.95
CA ASP A 121 28.87 -8.65 -8.40
C ASP A 121 27.86 -9.71 -8.85
N GLN A 122 26.80 -9.26 -9.48
CA GLN A 122 25.69 -10.09 -9.97
C GLN A 122 25.37 -9.80 -11.43
N SER A 123 26.32 -9.25 -12.16
CA SER A 123 26.14 -8.82 -13.54
C SER A 123 25.56 -9.89 -14.47
N GLU A 124 25.80 -11.18 -14.16
CA GLU A 124 25.21 -12.31 -14.89
C GLU A 124 23.73 -12.58 -14.54
N ALA A 125 23.32 -12.28 -13.29
CA ALA A 125 21.98 -12.61 -12.80
C ALA A 125 21.01 -11.42 -12.79
N VAL A 126 21.53 -10.20 -12.65
CA VAL A 126 20.72 -8.99 -12.40
C VAL A 126 21.22 -7.81 -13.22
N SER A 127 20.34 -7.19 -14.01
CA SER A 127 20.64 -5.92 -14.66
C SER A 127 20.72 -4.78 -13.64
N ASN A 128 21.49 -3.72 -13.95
CA ASN A 128 21.58 -2.53 -13.10
C ASN A 128 20.21 -1.90 -12.84
N GLU A 129 19.31 -1.95 -13.80
CA GLU A 129 17.93 -1.43 -13.63
C GLU A 129 17.17 -2.24 -12.58
N LEU A 130 17.27 -3.58 -12.61
CA LEU A 130 16.61 -4.45 -11.66
C LEU A 130 17.21 -4.32 -10.26
N LEU A 131 18.53 -4.14 -10.15
CA LEU A 131 19.20 -3.86 -8.88
C LEU A 131 18.68 -2.55 -8.26
N ILE A 132 18.67 -1.46 -9.03
CA ILE A 132 18.16 -0.16 -8.57
C ILE A 132 16.68 -0.29 -8.16
N PHE A 133 15.88 -0.98 -8.97
CA PHE A 133 14.46 -1.22 -8.68
C PHE A 133 14.25 -1.88 -7.32
N ASN A 134 15.04 -2.89 -6.98
CA ASN A 134 14.88 -3.66 -5.74
C ASN A 134 15.45 -2.96 -4.51
N ILE A 135 16.56 -2.21 -4.65
CA ILE A 135 17.22 -1.58 -3.49
C ILE A 135 16.61 -0.23 -3.10
N MET A 136 15.98 0.49 -4.04
CA MET A 136 15.42 1.82 -3.78
C MET A 136 14.35 1.82 -2.68
N GLY A 137 13.48 0.81 -2.64
CA GLY A 137 12.45 0.72 -1.60
C GLY A 137 13.03 0.64 -0.17
N PRO A 138 13.93 -0.28 0.13
CA PRO A 138 14.66 -0.32 1.40
C PRO A 138 15.44 0.96 1.73
N ILE A 139 16.08 1.60 0.73
CA ILE A 139 16.77 2.88 0.92
C ILE A 139 15.76 3.98 1.32
N ASP A 140 14.63 4.07 0.63
CA ASP A 140 13.59 5.05 0.96
C ASP A 140 13.03 4.87 2.37
N LEU A 141 12.86 3.64 2.83
CA LEU A 141 12.48 3.36 4.21
C LEU A 141 13.53 3.86 5.20
N ALA A 142 14.80 3.63 4.94
CA ALA A 142 15.89 4.10 5.80
C ALA A 142 16.00 5.63 5.80
N LEU A 143 15.91 6.29 4.64
CA LEU A 143 15.86 7.75 4.53
C LEU A 143 14.63 8.33 5.22
N GLY A 144 13.47 7.68 5.10
CA GLY A 144 12.26 8.05 5.80
C GLY A 144 12.44 8.04 7.32
N VAL A 145 13.12 7.01 7.88
CA VAL A 145 13.44 6.95 9.30
C VAL A 145 14.34 8.12 9.72
N ILE A 146 15.34 8.48 8.90
CA ILE A 146 16.19 9.66 9.17
C ILE A 146 15.37 10.94 9.14
N TYR A 147 14.54 11.10 8.09
CA TYR A 147 13.77 12.31 7.84
C TYR A 147 12.69 12.55 8.90
N PHE A 148 11.93 11.51 9.27
CA PHE A 148 10.83 11.64 10.22
C PHE A 148 11.27 11.68 11.69
N LYS A 149 12.51 11.28 11.99
CA LYS A 149 12.99 11.29 13.36
C LYS A 149 12.97 12.69 13.97
N GLY A 150 12.30 12.82 15.11
CA GLY A 150 12.18 14.08 15.84
C GLY A 150 11.14 15.06 15.27
N GLN A 151 10.47 14.72 14.18
CA GLN A 151 9.31 15.51 13.74
C GLN A 151 8.13 15.33 14.69
N VAL A 152 7.51 16.43 15.04
CA VAL A 152 6.26 16.46 15.82
C VAL A 152 5.12 16.74 14.89
N ILE A 153 4.22 15.77 14.75
CA ILE A 153 3.02 15.88 13.93
C ILE A 153 1.82 15.98 14.86
N ASN A 154 1.05 17.08 14.74
CA ASN A 154 -0.18 17.20 15.50
C ASN A 154 -1.32 16.37 14.88
N LYS A 155 -2.39 16.20 15.64
CA LYS A 155 -3.53 15.35 15.28
C LYS A 155 -4.20 15.77 13.95
N GLU A 156 -4.32 17.07 13.71
CA GLU A 156 -4.91 17.57 12.45
C GLU A 156 -4.01 17.31 11.26
N GLN A 157 -2.71 17.49 11.42
CA GLN A 157 -1.72 17.17 10.38
C GLN A 157 -1.76 15.69 10.03
N LEU A 158 -1.85 14.79 11.02
CA LEU A 158 -1.96 13.37 10.78
C LEU A 158 -3.22 13.02 9.97
N PHE A 159 -4.39 13.55 10.36
CA PHE A 159 -5.62 13.31 9.58
C PHE A 159 -5.56 13.91 8.19
N ASN A 160 -4.85 15.01 8.00
CA ASN A 160 -4.64 15.60 6.69
C ASN A 160 -3.77 14.70 5.79
N LEU A 161 -2.70 14.10 6.33
CA LEU A 161 -1.87 13.14 5.61
C LEU A 161 -2.68 11.89 5.21
N ILE A 162 -3.52 11.38 6.13
CA ILE A 162 -4.41 10.26 5.85
C ILE A 162 -5.39 10.59 4.69
N LYS A 163 -5.97 11.78 4.68
CA LYS A 163 -6.83 12.23 3.57
C LYS A 163 -6.06 12.33 2.25
N LEU A 164 -4.84 12.86 2.28
CA LEU A 164 -3.99 12.97 1.09
C LEU A 164 -3.61 11.61 0.52
N ALA A 165 -3.40 10.60 1.36
CA ALA A 165 -3.19 9.23 0.91
C ALA A 165 -4.47 8.60 0.32
N LEU A 166 -5.63 8.92 0.89
CA LEU A 166 -6.91 8.36 0.48
C LEU A 166 -7.41 8.89 -0.87
N TYR A 167 -7.19 10.18 -1.16
CA TYR A 167 -7.71 10.78 -2.40
C TYR A 167 -7.26 10.07 -3.68
N PRO A 168 -5.97 9.79 -3.91
CA PRO A 168 -5.55 8.97 -5.05
C PRO A 168 -6.10 7.54 -5.03
N ALA A 169 -6.30 6.93 -3.85
CA ALA A 169 -6.93 5.62 -3.77
C ALA A 169 -8.39 5.64 -4.28
N ILE A 170 -9.12 6.74 -4.07
CA ILE A 170 -10.45 6.94 -4.67
C ILE A 170 -10.35 7.01 -6.20
N SER A 171 -9.29 7.63 -6.74
CA SER A 171 -9.07 7.63 -8.19
C SER A 171 -8.75 6.22 -8.73
N VAL A 172 -8.00 5.42 -7.99
CA VAL A 172 -7.75 4.00 -8.32
C VAL A 172 -9.05 3.21 -8.33
N LEU A 173 -9.92 3.41 -7.34
CA LEU A 173 -11.25 2.78 -7.29
C LEU A 173 -12.08 3.15 -8.53
N ALA A 174 -12.16 4.44 -8.85
CA ALA A 174 -12.92 4.91 -10.01
C ALA A 174 -12.36 4.38 -11.33
N PHE A 175 -11.02 4.36 -11.48
CA PHE A 175 -10.36 3.79 -12.65
C PHE A 175 -10.68 2.30 -12.81
N ALA A 176 -10.52 1.51 -11.75
CA ALA A 176 -10.77 0.07 -11.77
C ALA A 176 -12.25 -0.21 -12.13
N PHE A 177 -13.19 0.53 -11.51
CA PHE A 177 -14.61 0.40 -11.79
C PHE A 177 -14.96 0.67 -13.26
N ILE A 178 -14.45 1.75 -13.85
CA ILE A 178 -14.71 2.14 -15.25
C ILE A 178 -14.08 1.16 -16.24
N ARG A 179 -12.94 0.57 -15.91
CA ARG A 179 -12.22 -0.38 -16.76
C ARG A 179 -12.69 -1.82 -16.62
N THR A 180 -13.50 -2.12 -15.62
CA THR A 180 -14.11 -3.44 -15.47
C THR A 180 -15.11 -3.64 -16.61
N PRO A 181 -14.97 -4.70 -17.43
CA PRO A 181 -15.94 -5.05 -18.46
C PRO A 181 -17.31 -5.41 -17.87
N ASP A 182 -18.29 -5.64 -18.72
CA ASP A 182 -19.55 -6.18 -18.28
C ASP A 182 -19.32 -7.55 -17.60
N TYR A 183 -19.99 -7.79 -16.49
CA TYR A 183 -19.72 -8.97 -15.64
C TYR A 183 -19.97 -10.29 -16.37
N ASP A 184 -20.84 -10.31 -17.34
CA ASP A 184 -21.13 -11.48 -18.18
C ASP A 184 -19.99 -11.81 -19.17
N GLU A 185 -19.08 -10.85 -19.42
CA GLU A 185 -17.91 -11.03 -20.28
C GLU A 185 -16.66 -11.44 -19.51
N ILE A 186 -16.71 -11.40 -18.17
CA ILE A 186 -15.55 -11.72 -17.33
C ILE A 186 -15.54 -13.20 -16.99
N ASP A 187 -14.43 -13.88 -17.32
CA ASP A 187 -14.15 -15.21 -16.77
C ASP A 187 -13.65 -15.11 -15.33
N PHE A 188 -14.54 -15.31 -14.36
CA PHE A 188 -14.20 -15.38 -12.95
C PHE A 188 -13.59 -16.75 -12.60
N SER A 189 -12.39 -17.02 -13.08
CA SER A 189 -11.63 -18.19 -12.70
C SER A 189 -11.16 -18.12 -11.23
N LEU A 190 -10.67 -19.25 -10.68
CA LEU A 190 -10.11 -19.31 -9.32
C LEU A 190 -8.71 -18.67 -9.21
N SER A 191 -8.36 -17.77 -10.11
CA SER A 191 -7.14 -16.98 -10.09
C SER A 191 -7.44 -15.51 -9.76
N ALA A 192 -6.39 -14.71 -9.54
CA ALA A 192 -6.55 -13.26 -9.39
C ALA A 192 -7.00 -12.65 -10.72
N ASN A 193 -8.03 -11.82 -10.68
CA ASN A 193 -8.64 -11.27 -11.88
C ASN A 193 -7.98 -9.95 -12.29
N PHE A 194 -7.54 -9.87 -13.55
CA PHE A 194 -6.92 -8.66 -14.11
C PHE A 194 -7.94 -7.72 -14.74
N ASP A 195 -9.05 -8.21 -15.25
CA ASP A 195 -10.06 -7.41 -15.94
C ASP A 195 -10.72 -6.42 -14.96
N THR A 196 -11.02 -6.88 -13.75
CA THR A 196 -11.59 -6.04 -12.69
C THR A 196 -10.58 -5.07 -12.05
N THR A 197 -9.33 -5.09 -12.48
CA THR A 197 -8.28 -4.15 -12.04
C THR A 197 -7.83 -3.19 -13.15
N GLY A 198 -8.58 -3.15 -14.25
CA GLY A 198 -8.24 -2.34 -15.39
C GLY A 198 -7.00 -2.82 -16.16
N GLY A 199 -6.69 -4.12 -16.10
CA GLY A 199 -5.57 -4.73 -16.79
C GLY A 199 -4.21 -4.48 -16.11
N PHE A 200 -4.22 -4.14 -14.83
CA PHE A 200 -3.01 -3.95 -14.01
C PHE A 200 -2.95 -4.97 -12.86
N GLY A 201 -1.80 -5.15 -12.25
CA GLY A 201 -1.53 -6.17 -11.22
C GLY A 201 -2.58 -6.22 -10.12
N SER A 202 -3.35 -7.29 -10.07
CA SER A 202 -4.47 -7.47 -9.16
C SER A 202 -4.08 -7.36 -7.68
N ASN A 203 -2.88 -7.82 -7.31
CA ASN A 203 -2.36 -7.71 -5.94
C ASN A 203 -2.12 -6.25 -5.52
N GLN A 204 -1.53 -5.44 -6.41
CA GLN A 204 -1.26 -4.03 -6.13
C GLN A 204 -2.55 -3.24 -6.00
N VAL A 205 -3.48 -3.43 -6.94
CA VAL A 205 -4.79 -2.75 -6.91
C VAL A 205 -5.58 -3.16 -5.68
N SER A 206 -5.68 -4.46 -5.38
CA SER A 206 -6.35 -4.97 -4.17
C SER A 206 -5.76 -4.37 -2.88
N THR A 207 -4.43 -4.22 -2.82
CA THR A 207 -3.77 -3.61 -1.66
C THR A 207 -4.15 -2.14 -1.49
N VAL A 208 -4.21 -1.36 -2.58
CA VAL A 208 -4.66 0.04 -2.53
C VAL A 208 -6.13 0.15 -2.18
N LEU A 209 -6.99 -0.76 -2.69
CA LEU A 209 -8.40 -0.79 -2.33
C LEU A 209 -8.62 -1.16 -0.86
N GLY A 210 -7.87 -2.16 -0.33
CA GLY A 210 -7.89 -2.52 1.09
C GLY A 210 -7.38 -1.40 1.99
N LEU A 211 -6.33 -0.70 1.57
CA LEU A 211 -5.83 0.51 2.26
C LEU A 211 -6.88 1.63 2.21
N GLY A 212 -7.50 1.89 1.07
CA GLY A 212 -8.57 2.88 0.91
C GLY A 212 -9.75 2.61 1.83
N LEU A 213 -10.18 1.35 1.92
CA LEU A 213 -11.20 0.90 2.88
C LEU A 213 -10.79 1.21 4.32
N PHE A 214 -9.58 0.81 4.73
CA PHE A 214 -9.07 1.06 6.08
C PHE A 214 -8.97 2.55 6.40
N LEU A 215 -8.41 3.37 5.52
CA LEU A 215 -8.26 4.82 5.74
C LEU A 215 -9.61 5.52 5.81
N THR A 216 -10.58 5.13 4.96
CA THR A 216 -11.95 5.68 5.01
C THR A 216 -12.62 5.31 6.32
N PHE A 217 -12.52 4.05 6.75
CA PHE A 217 -13.05 3.58 8.02
C PHE A 217 -12.42 4.29 9.22
N LEU A 218 -11.10 4.46 9.23
CA LEU A 218 -10.36 5.18 10.27
C LEU A 218 -10.85 6.63 10.39
N LEU A 219 -10.97 7.35 9.28
CA LEU A 219 -11.49 8.73 9.28
C LEU A 219 -12.94 8.77 9.76
N TRP A 220 -13.77 7.83 9.31
CA TRP A 220 -15.18 7.76 9.67
C TRP A 220 -15.38 7.51 11.17
N ILE A 221 -14.67 6.54 11.78
CA ILE A 221 -14.78 6.23 13.21
C ILE A 221 -14.21 7.37 14.09
N CYS A 222 -13.20 8.10 13.60
CA CYS A 222 -12.65 9.29 14.27
C CYS A 222 -13.52 10.54 14.11
N GLY A 223 -14.67 10.46 13.44
CA GLY A 223 -15.54 11.60 13.16
C GLY A 223 -14.94 12.64 12.22
N LYS A 224 -13.92 12.27 11.46
CA LYS A 224 -13.23 13.10 10.46
C LYS A 224 -13.77 12.79 9.05
N ILE A 225 -15.04 13.05 8.86
CA ILE A 225 -15.79 12.81 7.62
C ILE A 225 -15.00 13.37 6.42
N ILE A 226 -14.85 12.54 5.37
CA ILE A 226 -14.08 12.91 4.16
C ILE A 226 -14.94 13.84 3.30
N SER A 227 -16.21 13.47 3.11
CA SER A 227 -17.25 14.32 2.53
C SER A 227 -18.04 15.01 3.65
N LYS A 228 -18.93 15.90 3.33
CA LYS A 228 -19.89 16.45 4.31
C LYS A 228 -21.01 15.49 4.67
N ASN A 229 -21.11 14.34 4.00
CA ASN A 229 -22.19 13.36 4.13
C ASN A 229 -21.63 12.00 4.52
N LYS A 230 -22.00 11.51 5.72
CA LYS A 230 -21.60 10.18 6.21
C LYS A 230 -22.09 9.04 5.31
N LEU A 231 -23.25 9.19 4.68
CA LEU A 231 -23.77 8.18 3.77
C LEU A 231 -22.91 8.07 2.51
N PHE A 232 -22.41 9.21 2.00
CA PHE A 232 -21.53 9.22 0.85
C PHE A 232 -20.17 8.55 1.18
N ASP A 233 -19.63 8.79 2.37
CA ASP A 233 -18.41 8.11 2.83
C ASP A 233 -18.62 6.59 2.94
N MET A 234 -19.82 6.14 3.38
CA MET A 234 -20.18 4.71 3.40
C MET A 234 -20.26 4.14 1.97
N VAL A 235 -20.82 4.87 1.02
CA VAL A 235 -20.84 4.43 -0.40
C VAL A 235 -19.42 4.24 -0.94
N ILE A 236 -18.50 5.15 -0.61
CA ILE A 236 -17.07 4.99 -0.99
C ILE A 236 -16.47 3.75 -0.34
N MET A 237 -16.73 3.50 0.96
CA MET A 237 -16.26 2.28 1.62
C MET A 237 -16.80 1.02 0.94
N MET A 238 -18.09 1.03 0.58
CA MET A 238 -18.71 -0.09 -0.13
C MET A 238 -18.10 -0.30 -1.51
N GLY A 239 -17.78 0.78 -2.22
CA GLY A 239 -17.06 0.72 -3.49
C GLY A 239 -15.68 0.04 -3.34
N PHE A 240 -14.92 0.38 -2.29
CA PHE A 240 -13.65 -0.28 -2.00
C PHE A 240 -13.83 -1.77 -1.70
N VAL A 241 -14.85 -2.16 -0.94
CA VAL A 241 -15.14 -3.57 -0.64
C VAL A 241 -15.54 -4.31 -1.92
N LEU A 242 -16.51 -3.79 -2.67
CA LEU A 242 -17.02 -4.40 -3.89
C LEU A 242 -15.88 -4.64 -4.90
N GLN A 243 -15.22 -3.54 -5.30
CA GLN A 243 -14.15 -3.64 -6.31
C GLN A 243 -12.98 -4.47 -5.80
N GLY A 244 -12.64 -4.37 -4.50
CA GLY A 244 -11.57 -5.15 -3.89
C GLY A 244 -11.85 -6.66 -3.92
N LEU A 245 -13.08 -7.10 -3.65
CA LEU A 245 -13.47 -8.51 -3.75
C LEU A 245 -13.46 -9.01 -5.20
N LEU A 246 -13.92 -8.19 -6.16
CA LEU A 246 -13.90 -8.53 -7.58
C LEU A 246 -12.49 -8.75 -8.15
N THR A 247 -11.44 -8.21 -7.52
CA THR A 247 -10.06 -8.48 -7.94
C THR A 247 -9.63 -9.95 -7.75
N PHE A 248 -10.37 -10.74 -6.95
CA PHE A 248 -9.99 -12.09 -6.54
C PHE A 248 -8.60 -12.19 -5.86
N SER A 249 -8.00 -11.05 -5.53
CA SER A 249 -6.74 -10.97 -4.78
C SER A 249 -7.03 -10.84 -3.29
N ARG A 250 -6.84 -11.93 -2.56
CA ARG A 250 -7.17 -12.05 -1.13
C ARG A 250 -6.34 -11.12 -0.24
N GLY A 251 -5.03 -10.97 -0.58
CA GLY A 251 -4.04 -10.32 0.30
C GLY A 251 -4.39 -8.88 0.68
N GLY A 252 -4.81 -8.06 -0.28
CA GLY A 252 -5.16 -6.67 -0.03
C GLY A 252 -6.41 -6.52 0.84
N MET A 253 -7.46 -7.29 0.57
CA MET A 253 -8.72 -7.22 1.32
C MET A 253 -8.58 -7.80 2.74
N ILE A 254 -7.88 -8.93 2.89
CA ILE A 254 -7.56 -9.49 4.21
C ILE A 254 -6.70 -8.49 5.00
N GLY A 255 -5.69 -7.87 4.38
CA GLY A 255 -4.86 -6.85 5.01
C GLY A 255 -5.67 -5.64 5.50
N GLY A 256 -6.60 -5.14 4.69
CA GLY A 256 -7.52 -4.08 5.07
C GLY A 256 -8.42 -4.47 6.26
N ALA A 257 -9.00 -5.68 6.23
CA ALA A 257 -9.82 -6.21 7.31
C ALA A 257 -9.03 -6.38 8.62
N VAL A 258 -7.83 -6.96 8.55
CA VAL A 258 -6.93 -7.12 9.71
C VAL A 258 -6.53 -5.76 10.28
N ALA A 259 -6.24 -4.76 9.44
CA ALA A 259 -5.93 -3.40 9.89
C ALA A 259 -7.11 -2.76 10.64
N ILE A 260 -8.35 -2.95 10.15
CA ILE A 260 -9.58 -2.48 10.82
C ILE A 260 -9.73 -3.19 12.17
N LEU A 261 -9.60 -4.52 12.21
CA LEU A 261 -9.72 -5.29 13.46
C LEU A 261 -8.64 -4.89 14.48
N THR A 262 -7.40 -4.71 14.02
CA THR A 262 -6.30 -4.25 14.87
C THR A 262 -6.57 -2.84 15.42
N LEU A 263 -7.05 -1.92 14.59
CA LEU A 263 -7.45 -0.58 15.05
C LEU A 263 -8.51 -0.67 16.15
N LEU A 264 -9.56 -1.45 15.94
CA LEU A 264 -10.65 -1.62 16.90
C LEU A 264 -10.17 -2.26 18.20
N PHE A 265 -9.31 -3.28 18.10
CA PHE A 265 -8.66 -3.89 19.25
C PHE A 265 -7.86 -2.86 20.05
N LEU A 266 -6.99 -2.10 19.41
CA LEU A 266 -6.19 -1.06 20.06
C LEU A 266 -7.08 0.03 20.69
N MET A 267 -8.17 0.41 20.05
CA MET A 267 -9.12 1.40 20.57
C MET A 267 -9.84 0.90 21.83
N THR A 268 -10.13 -0.38 21.92
CA THR A 268 -10.81 -0.99 23.10
C THR A 268 -9.87 -1.12 24.30
N PHE A 269 -8.60 -1.51 24.07
CA PHE A 269 -7.65 -1.81 25.15
C PHE A 269 -6.80 -0.62 25.59
N SER A 270 -6.54 0.35 24.71
CA SER A 270 -5.63 1.46 25.04
C SER A 270 -6.26 2.59 25.85
N GLY A 271 -7.57 2.57 26.13
CA GLY A 271 -8.26 3.66 26.83
C GLY A 271 -8.08 5.04 26.16
N THR A 272 -7.59 5.06 24.91
CA THR A 272 -7.20 6.26 24.19
C THR A 272 -8.39 7.14 23.86
N ARG A 273 -8.35 8.41 24.29
CA ARG A 273 -9.27 9.44 23.85
C ARG A 273 -8.90 9.86 22.42
N LEU A 274 -9.44 9.20 21.42
CA LEU A 274 -9.25 9.60 20.01
C LEU A 274 -9.99 10.90 19.66
N SER A 275 -11.00 11.27 20.46
CA SER A 275 -11.67 12.57 20.37
C SER A 275 -11.67 13.23 21.74
N ALA A 276 -11.46 14.56 21.78
CA ALA A 276 -11.49 15.34 23.01
C ALA A 276 -12.85 15.29 23.74
N THR A 277 -13.91 14.87 23.06
CA THR A 277 -15.29 14.88 23.54
C THR A 277 -15.90 13.49 23.78
N ASN A 278 -15.31 12.41 23.26
CA ASN A 278 -15.92 11.08 23.36
C ASN A 278 -14.92 10.03 23.80
N LYS A 279 -15.08 9.48 25.01
CA LYS A 279 -14.57 8.15 25.34
C LYS A 279 -15.27 7.17 24.39
N ILE A 280 -14.48 6.42 23.60
CA ILE A 280 -15.05 5.34 22.81
C ILE A 280 -15.48 4.25 23.80
N ASN A 281 -16.76 4.14 24.02
CA ASN A 281 -17.31 3.07 24.85
C ASN A 281 -17.48 1.82 23.97
N LEU A 282 -17.11 0.66 24.51
CA LEU A 282 -17.27 -0.65 23.85
C LEU A 282 -18.66 -0.83 23.19
N PRO A 283 -19.78 -0.43 23.83
CA PRO A 283 -21.11 -0.50 23.21
C PRO A 283 -21.25 0.34 21.94
N ARG A 284 -20.58 1.51 21.85
CA ARG A 284 -20.60 2.34 20.64
C ARG A 284 -19.79 1.75 19.50
N VAL A 285 -18.66 1.12 19.81
CA VAL A 285 -17.86 0.38 18.80
C VAL A 285 -18.71 -0.76 18.23
N GLY A 286 -19.39 -1.53 19.08
CA GLY A 286 -20.32 -2.59 18.65
C GLY A 286 -21.46 -2.08 17.78
N LEU A 287 -22.01 -0.92 18.11
CA LEU A 287 -23.10 -0.28 17.35
C LEU A 287 -22.71 0.01 15.89
N TYR A 288 -21.43 0.26 15.61
CA TYR A 288 -20.94 0.52 14.25
C TYR A 288 -20.36 -0.74 13.59
N LEU A 289 -19.73 -1.61 14.37
CA LEU A 289 -19.12 -2.84 13.87
C LEU A 289 -20.14 -3.84 13.34
N ILE A 290 -21.21 -4.09 14.09
CA ILE A 290 -22.22 -5.09 13.72
C ILE A 290 -22.84 -4.75 12.36
N PRO A 291 -23.37 -3.54 12.13
CA PRO A 291 -23.88 -3.16 10.81
C PRO A 291 -22.82 -3.21 9.70
N ALA A 292 -21.57 -2.79 9.99
CA ALA A 292 -20.48 -2.84 9.00
C ALA A 292 -20.11 -4.29 8.62
N MET A 293 -20.10 -5.21 9.60
CA MET A 293 -19.87 -6.63 9.34
C MET A 293 -21.03 -7.26 8.55
N ILE A 294 -22.28 -6.97 8.92
CA ILE A 294 -23.46 -7.46 8.19
C ILE A 294 -23.40 -6.96 6.74
N LEU A 295 -23.14 -5.67 6.55
CA LEU A 295 -23.03 -5.07 5.22
C LEU A 295 -21.87 -5.68 4.42
N GLY A 296 -20.71 -5.89 5.05
CA GLY A 296 -19.57 -6.58 4.43
C GLY A 296 -19.89 -8.01 3.99
N LEU A 297 -20.64 -8.76 4.84
CA LEU A 297 -21.10 -10.10 4.49
C LEU A 297 -22.12 -10.09 3.35
N LEU A 298 -23.04 -9.14 3.34
CA LEU A 298 -24.00 -8.98 2.24
C LEU A 298 -23.32 -8.68 0.91
N VAL A 299 -22.29 -7.81 0.93
CA VAL A 299 -21.50 -7.54 -0.27
C VAL A 299 -20.69 -8.75 -0.69
N PHE A 300 -20.10 -9.47 0.26
CA PHE A 300 -19.40 -10.72 -0.04
C PHE A 300 -20.34 -11.74 -0.71
N GLN A 301 -21.53 -11.97 -0.15
CA GLN A 301 -22.54 -12.86 -0.73
C GLN A 301 -23.00 -12.39 -2.12
N PHE A 302 -23.18 -11.09 -2.29
CA PHE A 302 -23.55 -10.50 -3.58
C PHE A 302 -22.48 -10.77 -4.64
N VAL A 303 -21.20 -10.48 -4.33
CA VAL A 303 -20.08 -10.73 -5.24
C VAL A 303 -19.90 -12.23 -5.49
N ASP A 304 -20.05 -13.07 -4.47
CA ASP A 304 -19.96 -14.52 -4.62
C ASP A 304 -21.04 -15.06 -5.58
N SER A 305 -22.29 -14.61 -5.42
CA SER A 305 -23.37 -14.93 -6.35
C SER A 305 -23.10 -14.42 -7.78
N LEU A 306 -22.61 -13.19 -7.91
CA LEU A 306 -22.25 -12.58 -9.21
C LEU A 306 -21.16 -13.37 -9.93
N THR A 307 -20.24 -13.97 -9.19
CA THR A 307 -19.09 -14.71 -9.73
C THR A 307 -19.29 -16.22 -9.79
N GLY A 308 -20.54 -16.69 -9.72
CA GLY A 308 -20.88 -18.11 -9.76
C GLY A 308 -20.34 -18.93 -8.58
N ASN A 309 -20.24 -18.33 -7.40
CA ASN A 309 -19.69 -18.88 -6.15
C ASN A 309 -18.16 -19.12 -6.19
N ASN A 310 -17.47 -18.59 -7.20
CA ASN A 310 -16.02 -18.75 -7.32
C ASN A 310 -15.24 -17.92 -6.28
N LEU A 311 -15.84 -16.82 -5.76
CA LEU A 311 -15.19 -16.03 -4.72
C LEU A 311 -15.01 -16.82 -3.43
N SER A 312 -16.05 -17.52 -2.95
CA SER A 312 -15.99 -18.34 -1.74
C SER A 312 -14.99 -19.50 -1.89
N LEU A 313 -14.97 -20.18 -3.05
CA LEU A 313 -13.99 -21.20 -3.36
C LEU A 313 -12.56 -20.63 -3.34
N ARG A 314 -12.36 -19.47 -3.95
CA ARG A 314 -11.07 -18.78 -3.93
C ARG A 314 -10.58 -18.46 -2.51
N TYR A 315 -11.48 -18.00 -1.62
CA TYR A 315 -11.13 -17.70 -0.22
C TYR A 315 -10.89 -18.97 0.61
N LYS A 316 -11.46 -20.13 0.23
CA LYS A 316 -11.14 -21.43 0.81
C LYS A 316 -9.78 -21.98 0.34
N GLY A 317 -9.15 -21.34 -0.66
CA GLY A 317 -7.84 -21.77 -1.19
C GLY A 317 -7.95 -22.69 -2.41
N GLU A 318 -9.16 -22.90 -2.90
CA GLU A 318 -9.36 -23.72 -4.10
C GLU A 318 -8.74 -23.06 -5.34
N THR A 319 -8.29 -23.91 -6.24
CA THR A 319 -7.74 -23.58 -7.56
C THR A 319 -8.41 -24.44 -8.61
N ALA A 320 -8.28 -24.13 -9.87
CA ALA A 320 -8.78 -25.00 -10.94
C ALA A 320 -8.20 -26.43 -10.85
N GLY A 321 -6.93 -26.56 -10.46
CA GLY A 321 -6.27 -27.85 -10.29
C GLY A 321 -6.81 -28.66 -9.11
N THR A 322 -7.15 -28.02 -7.99
CA THR A 322 -7.71 -28.71 -6.82
C THR A 322 -9.12 -29.21 -7.11
N LEU A 323 -9.96 -28.38 -7.77
CA LEU A 323 -11.31 -28.81 -8.17
C LEU A 323 -11.31 -29.92 -9.22
N ALA A 324 -10.33 -29.93 -10.12
CA ALA A 324 -10.15 -30.99 -11.10
C ALA A 324 -9.50 -32.25 -10.52
N GLY A 325 -9.07 -32.25 -9.26
CA GLY A 325 -8.36 -33.37 -8.62
C GLY A 325 -6.93 -33.62 -9.13
N SER A 326 -6.38 -32.66 -9.91
CA SER A 326 -5.00 -32.75 -10.42
C SER A 326 -3.96 -32.16 -9.43
N LYS A 327 -4.40 -31.44 -8.40
CA LYS A 327 -3.58 -30.91 -7.32
C LYS A 327 -4.26 -31.17 -5.98
N GLU A 328 -3.46 -31.41 -4.95
CA GLU A 328 -3.97 -31.48 -3.56
C GLU A 328 -4.11 -30.09 -2.97
N LEU A 329 -5.07 -29.93 -2.05
CA LEU A 329 -5.22 -28.70 -1.27
C LEU A 329 -4.20 -28.71 -0.13
N ASP A 330 -3.04 -28.15 -0.38
CA ASP A 330 -1.94 -28.00 0.57
C ASP A 330 -1.63 -26.51 0.87
N LEU A 331 -0.58 -26.25 1.65
CA LEU A 331 -0.13 -24.90 1.94
C LEU A 331 0.31 -24.14 0.69
N ASN A 332 0.87 -24.85 -0.29
CA ASN A 332 1.35 -24.23 -1.52
C ASN A 332 0.20 -23.77 -2.41
N THR A 333 -0.79 -24.65 -2.65
CA THR A 333 -2.01 -24.31 -3.40
C THR A 333 -2.83 -23.23 -2.67
N PHE A 334 -3.00 -23.35 -1.34
CA PHE A 334 -3.67 -22.34 -0.53
C PHE A 334 -3.03 -20.97 -0.64
N THR A 335 -1.69 -20.89 -0.60
CA THR A 335 -0.93 -19.63 -0.71
C THR A 335 -0.66 -19.19 -2.14
N THR A 336 -1.13 -19.94 -3.13
CA THR A 336 -0.85 -19.70 -4.56
C THR A 336 0.64 -19.64 -4.86
N ASN A 337 1.35 -20.73 -4.56
CA ASN A 337 2.79 -21.00 -4.72
C ASN A 337 3.72 -20.07 -3.88
N ARG A 338 3.17 -19.23 -3.00
CA ARG A 338 4.00 -18.34 -2.15
C ARG A 338 4.79 -19.10 -1.10
N TYR A 339 4.28 -20.25 -0.66
CA TYR A 339 4.99 -21.10 0.31
C TYR A 339 6.24 -21.73 -0.31
N GLU A 340 6.16 -22.23 -1.54
CA GLU A 340 7.31 -22.74 -2.28
C GLU A 340 8.37 -21.65 -2.52
N ILE A 341 7.93 -20.47 -2.95
CA ILE A 341 8.80 -19.29 -3.11
C ILE A 341 9.51 -18.96 -1.80
N PHE A 342 8.79 -18.98 -0.67
CA PHE A 342 9.37 -18.74 0.65
C PHE A 342 10.43 -19.78 1.00
N LEU A 343 10.17 -21.08 0.75
CA LEU A 343 11.14 -22.14 1.01
C LEU A 343 12.39 -22.00 0.13
N GLY A 344 12.24 -21.68 -1.14
CA GLY A 344 13.36 -21.42 -2.04
C GLY A 344 14.20 -20.21 -1.64
N ASP A 345 13.57 -19.14 -1.12
CA ASP A 345 14.29 -17.99 -0.55
C ASP A 345 15.10 -18.38 0.71
N VAL A 346 14.53 -19.24 1.57
CA VAL A 346 15.24 -19.76 2.76
C VAL A 346 16.41 -20.67 2.37
N GLU A 347 16.28 -21.42 1.30
CA GLU A 347 17.36 -22.28 0.78
C GLU A 347 18.53 -21.42 0.25
N LEU A 348 18.25 -20.39 -0.55
CA LEU A 348 19.26 -19.40 -0.96
C LEU A 348 19.98 -18.74 0.21
N TRP A 349 19.24 -18.40 1.25
CA TRP A 349 19.81 -17.81 2.45
C TRP A 349 20.77 -18.76 3.18
N LYS A 350 20.48 -20.06 3.27
CA LYS A 350 21.35 -21.02 3.96
C LYS A 350 22.76 -21.05 3.37
N ASP A 351 22.88 -20.86 2.06
CA ASP A 351 24.15 -20.82 1.37
C ASP A 351 24.84 -19.45 1.47
N ASN A 352 24.09 -18.39 1.79
CA ASN A 352 24.54 -17.01 1.79
C ASN A 352 24.11 -16.25 3.07
N VAL A 353 24.43 -16.80 4.24
CA VAL A 353 23.85 -16.43 5.54
C VAL A 353 23.99 -14.94 5.89
N LEU A 354 25.17 -14.33 5.70
CA LEU A 354 25.45 -12.98 6.20
C LEU A 354 24.91 -11.87 5.30
N LEU A 355 25.22 -11.93 4.01
CA LEU A 355 24.96 -10.85 3.05
C LEU A 355 23.88 -11.20 2.01
N GLY A 356 23.41 -12.44 1.99
CA GLY A 356 22.49 -12.92 0.99
C GLY A 356 23.14 -13.03 -0.40
N VAL A 357 22.31 -13.21 -1.41
CA VAL A 357 22.75 -13.30 -2.82
C VAL A 357 22.79 -11.96 -3.53
N GLY A 358 22.43 -10.86 -2.83
CA GLY A 358 22.41 -9.50 -3.35
C GLY A 358 21.05 -9.04 -3.87
N ALA A 359 20.89 -7.72 -3.97
CA ALA A 359 19.61 -7.08 -4.24
C ALA A 359 19.07 -7.45 -5.63
N GLY A 360 17.86 -8.01 -5.69
CA GLY A 360 17.17 -8.39 -6.92
C GLY A 360 17.55 -9.75 -7.49
N ALA A 361 18.55 -10.46 -6.93
CA ALA A 361 19.04 -11.72 -7.46
C ALA A 361 18.18 -12.94 -7.04
N SER A 362 17.40 -12.84 -5.96
CA SER A 362 16.62 -13.96 -5.44
C SER A 362 15.70 -14.58 -6.48
N LYS A 363 15.12 -13.78 -7.37
CA LYS A 363 14.26 -14.24 -8.45
C LYS A 363 14.99 -15.16 -9.45
N ALA A 364 16.22 -14.81 -9.81
CA ALA A 364 17.00 -15.53 -10.81
C ALA A 364 17.71 -16.78 -10.25
N LEU A 365 18.11 -16.70 -8.97
CA LEU A 365 18.94 -17.73 -8.33
C LEU A 365 18.14 -18.74 -7.50
N ARG A 366 16.85 -18.49 -7.25
CA ARG A 366 16.01 -19.37 -6.45
C ARG A 366 15.86 -20.73 -7.10
N PRO A 367 16.11 -21.83 -6.37
CA PRO A 367 15.72 -23.16 -6.83
C PRO A 367 14.17 -23.19 -6.94
N THR A 368 13.67 -23.43 -8.12
CA THR A 368 12.23 -23.48 -8.38
C THR A 368 11.94 -24.62 -9.35
N THR A 369 10.78 -25.25 -9.17
CA THR A 369 10.22 -26.20 -10.11
C THR A 369 9.43 -25.52 -11.23
N GLU A 370 9.20 -24.20 -11.13
CA GLU A 370 8.48 -23.43 -12.13
C GLU A 370 9.37 -23.12 -13.35
N GLU A 371 8.82 -23.28 -14.55
CA GLU A 371 9.51 -22.96 -15.81
C GLU A 371 9.86 -21.45 -15.93
N VAL A 372 9.06 -20.59 -15.27
CA VAL A 372 9.26 -19.12 -15.27
C VAL A 372 9.54 -18.62 -13.86
N PRO A 373 10.69 -18.01 -13.62
CA PRO A 373 11.04 -17.46 -12.32
C PRO A 373 10.03 -16.41 -11.86
N THR A 374 9.38 -16.64 -10.72
CA THR A 374 8.36 -15.75 -10.14
C THR A 374 8.97 -14.86 -9.05
N ALA A 375 8.58 -13.59 -8.99
CA ALA A 375 9.05 -12.66 -7.97
C ALA A 375 8.55 -13.08 -6.58
N ALA A 376 9.37 -12.87 -5.54
CA ALA A 376 8.96 -13.08 -4.16
C ALA A 376 7.81 -12.12 -3.80
N HIS A 377 6.76 -12.68 -3.18
CA HIS A 377 5.63 -11.90 -2.67
C HIS A 377 5.65 -11.77 -1.14
N VAL A 378 6.66 -12.32 -0.48
CA VAL A 378 6.90 -12.24 0.96
C VAL A 378 8.17 -11.42 1.17
N GLU A 379 8.03 -10.18 1.61
CA GLU A 379 9.15 -9.25 1.74
C GLU A 379 10.21 -9.75 2.75
N LEU A 380 9.78 -10.43 3.82
CA LEU A 380 10.71 -10.98 4.81
C LEU A 380 11.65 -12.03 4.19
N SER A 381 11.11 -12.99 3.41
CA SER A 381 11.94 -14.01 2.79
C SER A 381 12.84 -13.43 1.70
N ARG A 382 12.34 -12.46 0.95
CA ARG A 382 13.12 -11.73 -0.05
C ARG A 382 14.31 -11.00 0.59
N LEU A 383 14.07 -10.24 1.67
CA LEU A 383 15.15 -9.55 2.39
C LEU A 383 16.16 -10.54 2.97
N LEU A 384 15.70 -11.70 3.44
CA LEU A 384 16.57 -12.75 3.96
C LEU A 384 17.42 -13.36 2.84
N ALA A 385 16.85 -13.67 1.69
CA ALA A 385 17.58 -14.23 0.55
C ALA A 385 18.56 -13.21 -0.06
N GLU A 386 18.11 -11.96 -0.26
CA GLU A 386 18.89 -10.93 -0.97
C GLU A 386 19.93 -10.22 -0.10
N HIS A 387 19.66 -10.07 1.21
CA HIS A 387 20.50 -9.31 2.15
C HIS A 387 20.98 -10.13 3.36
N GLY A 388 20.64 -11.42 3.45
CA GLY A 388 21.04 -12.31 4.54
C GLY A 388 20.55 -11.85 5.91
N LEU A 389 21.36 -12.09 6.93
CA LEU A 389 21.09 -11.62 8.29
C LEU A 389 21.01 -10.09 8.41
N MET A 390 21.69 -9.35 7.53
CA MET A 390 21.59 -7.90 7.48
C MET A 390 20.17 -7.46 7.10
N GLY A 391 19.53 -8.13 6.11
CA GLY A 391 18.14 -7.89 5.74
C GLY A 391 17.16 -8.25 6.86
N LEU A 392 17.38 -9.33 7.57
CA LEU A 392 16.58 -9.70 8.74
C LEU A 392 16.68 -8.65 9.86
N LEU A 393 17.89 -8.18 10.18
CA LEU A 393 18.10 -7.12 11.17
C LEU A 393 17.44 -5.81 10.74
N PHE A 394 17.55 -5.45 9.47
CA PHE A 394 16.86 -4.30 8.91
C PHE A 394 15.34 -4.39 9.15
N PHE A 395 14.73 -5.52 8.81
CA PHE A 395 13.31 -5.75 9.00
C PHE A 395 12.90 -5.68 10.48
N LEU A 396 13.64 -6.33 11.37
CA LEU A 396 13.37 -6.33 12.81
C LEU A 396 13.48 -4.93 13.42
N ILE A 397 14.48 -4.14 13.02
CA ILE A 397 14.62 -2.75 13.47
C ILE A 397 13.41 -1.93 13.03
N LEU A 398 12.98 -2.04 11.78
CA LEU A 398 11.78 -1.33 11.29
C LEU A 398 10.52 -1.73 12.03
N LEU A 399 10.37 -3.00 12.39
CA LEU A 399 9.22 -3.50 13.12
C LEU A 399 9.19 -3.02 14.57
N ILE A 400 10.35 -3.02 15.26
CA ILE A 400 10.43 -2.74 16.70
C ILE A 400 10.53 -1.23 16.97
N PHE A 401 11.17 -0.47 16.10
CA PHE A 401 11.46 0.94 16.32
C PHE A 401 10.24 1.82 16.63
N PRO A 402 9.08 1.70 15.97
CA PRO A 402 7.89 2.47 16.29
C PRO A 402 7.41 2.26 17.74
N PHE A 403 7.52 1.03 18.26
CA PHE A 403 7.11 0.69 19.62
C PHE A 403 8.08 1.22 20.67
N SER A 404 9.38 1.23 20.39
CA SER A 404 10.41 1.76 21.29
C SER A 404 10.30 3.28 21.50
N SER A 405 9.76 3.99 20.51
CA SER A 405 9.58 5.44 20.57
C SER A 405 8.27 5.87 21.22
N GLY A 406 7.31 4.96 21.40
CA GLY A 406 5.96 5.24 21.90
C GLY A 406 5.89 5.72 23.35
N ASN A 407 6.91 5.45 24.18
CA ASN A 407 6.95 5.90 25.57
C ASN A 407 7.20 7.42 25.75
N LYS A 408 7.33 8.19 24.66
CA LYS A 408 7.53 9.64 24.68
C LYS A 408 6.35 10.42 24.12
N ILE A 409 5.21 9.79 23.87
CA ILE A 409 3.97 10.53 23.55
C ILE A 409 3.55 11.24 24.84
N LYS A 410 4.08 12.42 25.07
CA LYS A 410 3.51 13.34 26.04
C LYS A 410 2.13 13.70 25.53
N THR A 411 1.09 13.35 26.29
CA THR A 411 -0.24 13.90 26.12
C THR A 411 -0.14 15.43 26.19
N LEU A 412 -0.13 16.06 25.05
CA LEU A 412 -0.38 17.48 24.90
C LEU A 412 -1.88 17.75 24.88
#